data_e2dc9dd645bd8d8b7d6227d67e021e73
#
_entry.id   e2dc9dd645bd8d8b7d6227d67e021e73
#
_cell.length_a   1.000
_cell.length_b   1.000
_cell.length_c   1.000
_cell.angle_alpha   90.00
_cell.angle_beta   90.00
_cell.angle_gamma   90.00
#
_symmetry.space_group_name_H-M   'P 1'
#
loop_
_entity.id
_entity.type
_entity.pdbx_description
1 polymer ?
#
loop_
_entity_poly.entity_id
_entity_poly.type
_entity_poly.pdbx_seq_one_letter_code
_entity_poly.pdbx_strand_id
1 'polypeptide(L)'
;HAAIGHAQESRGLGDVYKRQGWYGFNPGSELAMDQYVAYVAVTTTLAAAGGAIAATVLSTITSGKPDLTMIINGILAGLVSITAGCGNMTFAGSWLAGAVGGLIVVVAVAALDSAGIDDPVGAFSVHGVCGVWGTVVIGLWGVDGMDPGAAGIGLLNGGGISQFLIQALGAAAYGIWTVVTCWIAWQIIGGFFGGIRVSEAEETQGLDIGEHGMEAYPDFASS
;
A
#
# COMPACT_ATOMS: atom_id res chain seq x y z
N HIS A 1 -21.86 -14.25 -11.41
CA HIS A 1 -20.53 -14.91 -11.42
C HIS A 1 -19.61 -14.39 -12.54
N ALA A 2 -20.10 -14.02 -13.74
CA ALA A 2 -19.26 -13.49 -14.82
C ALA A 2 -18.66 -12.12 -14.47
N ALA A 3 -19.41 -11.20 -13.86
CA ALA A 3 -18.93 -9.86 -13.50
C ALA A 3 -17.84 -9.88 -12.43
N ILE A 4 -17.88 -10.84 -11.50
CA ILE A 4 -16.80 -11.02 -10.51
C ILE A 4 -15.50 -11.39 -11.23
N GLY A 5 -15.56 -12.26 -12.26
CA GLY A 5 -14.42 -12.60 -13.10
C GLY A 5 -13.82 -11.37 -13.79
N HIS A 6 -14.63 -10.56 -14.46
CA HIS A 6 -14.18 -9.34 -15.15
C HIS A 6 -13.63 -8.29 -14.19
N ALA A 7 -14.23 -8.11 -13.01
CA ALA A 7 -13.71 -7.22 -11.97
C ALA A 7 -12.34 -7.69 -11.44
N GLN A 8 -12.14 -8.98 -11.28
CA GLN A 8 -10.84 -9.55 -10.88
C GLN A 8 -9.78 -9.42 -11.97
N GLU A 9 -10.12 -9.64 -13.24
CA GLU A 9 -9.24 -9.42 -14.38
C GLU A 9 -8.82 -7.95 -14.47
N SER A 10 -9.77 -7.01 -14.36
CA SER A 10 -9.49 -5.58 -14.36
C SER A 10 -8.58 -5.16 -13.20
N ARG A 11 -8.79 -5.71 -12.01
CA ARG A 11 -7.89 -5.49 -10.86
C ARG A 11 -6.51 -6.06 -11.11
N GLY A 12 -6.39 -7.25 -11.67
CA GLY A 12 -5.12 -7.88 -12.00
C GLY A 12 -4.30 -7.06 -13.01
N LEU A 13 -4.94 -6.51 -14.04
CA LEU A 13 -4.30 -5.59 -14.99
C LEU A 13 -3.85 -4.29 -14.30
N GLY A 14 -4.70 -3.69 -13.46
CA GLY A 14 -4.35 -2.50 -12.70
C GLY A 14 -3.14 -2.71 -11.79
N ASP A 15 -3.02 -3.89 -11.17
CA ASP A 15 -1.87 -4.25 -10.33
C ASP A 15 -0.58 -4.40 -11.16
N VAL A 16 -0.66 -5.01 -12.35
CA VAL A 16 0.50 -5.13 -13.25
C VAL A 16 1.05 -3.74 -13.60
N TYR A 17 0.20 -2.79 -13.97
CA TYR A 17 0.61 -1.43 -14.29
C TYR A 17 1.15 -0.68 -13.06
N LYS A 18 0.51 -0.80 -11.90
CA LYS A 18 1.00 -0.21 -10.65
C LYS A 18 2.37 -0.74 -10.28
N ARG A 19 2.56 -2.05 -10.34
CA ARG A 19 3.85 -2.70 -10.04
C ARG A 19 4.93 -2.28 -11.03
N GLN A 20 4.63 -2.18 -12.32
CA GLN A 20 5.57 -1.66 -13.30
C GLN A 20 5.94 -0.20 -13.03
N GLY A 21 4.95 0.64 -12.69
CA GLY A 21 5.16 2.02 -12.28
C GLY A 21 6.05 2.16 -11.03
N TRP A 22 6.05 1.16 -10.14
CA TRP A 22 6.88 1.17 -8.94
C TRP A 22 8.38 1.10 -9.24
N TYR A 23 8.78 0.51 -10.36
CA TYR A 23 10.18 0.58 -10.82
C TYR A 23 10.57 1.97 -11.29
N GLY A 24 9.62 2.74 -11.81
CA GLY A 24 9.80 4.18 -12.05
C GLY A 24 9.86 4.98 -10.75
N PHE A 25 9.21 4.50 -9.68
CA PHE A 25 9.25 5.13 -8.36
C PHE A 25 10.54 4.83 -7.61
N ASN A 26 10.80 3.58 -7.20
CA ASN A 26 11.95 3.23 -6.39
C ASN A 26 13.27 3.33 -7.17
N PRO A 27 13.55 2.51 -8.20
CA PRO A 27 14.76 2.64 -9.00
C PRO A 27 14.89 3.99 -9.71
N GLY A 28 13.78 4.56 -10.18
CA GLY A 28 13.78 5.87 -10.84
C GLY A 28 14.11 7.03 -9.90
N SER A 29 13.88 6.89 -8.60
CA SER A 29 14.23 7.88 -7.58
C SER A 29 15.72 7.90 -7.21
N GLU A 30 16.51 6.95 -7.71
CA GLU A 30 17.97 6.98 -7.61
C GLU A 30 18.55 8.21 -8.30
N LEU A 31 17.91 8.69 -9.36
CA LEU A 31 18.30 9.87 -10.15
C LEU A 31 19.70 9.77 -10.75
N ALA A 32 20.32 8.58 -10.78
CA ALA A 32 21.62 8.27 -11.36
C ALA A 32 21.55 6.95 -12.14
N MET A 33 22.38 6.81 -13.16
CA MET A 33 22.51 5.57 -13.94
C MET A 33 23.73 4.78 -13.44
N ASP A 34 23.59 4.22 -12.25
CA ASP A 34 24.66 3.46 -11.60
C ASP A 34 24.18 2.08 -11.11
N GLN A 35 25.03 1.38 -10.35
CA GLN A 35 24.75 0.05 -9.84
C GLN A 35 23.59 0.01 -8.82
N TYR A 36 23.30 1.12 -8.17
CA TYR A 36 22.23 1.19 -7.14
C TYR A 36 20.84 1.08 -7.75
N VAL A 37 20.65 1.54 -8.99
CA VAL A 37 19.38 1.32 -9.74
C VAL A 37 19.01 -0.16 -9.77
N ALA A 38 19.99 -1.03 -10.11
CA ALA A 38 19.77 -2.49 -10.15
C ALA A 38 19.52 -3.05 -8.74
N TYR A 39 20.27 -2.57 -7.75
CA TYR A 39 20.08 -2.97 -6.35
C TYR A 39 18.67 -2.65 -5.86
N VAL A 40 18.22 -1.44 -6.05
CA VAL A 40 16.87 -0.97 -5.65
C VAL A 40 15.77 -1.73 -6.40
N ALA A 41 15.98 -2.08 -7.66
CA ALA A 41 15.05 -2.92 -8.42
C ALA A 41 14.91 -4.33 -7.79
N VAL A 42 16.02 -4.94 -7.36
CA VAL A 42 16.00 -6.26 -6.71
C VAL A 42 15.34 -6.22 -5.34
N THR A 43 15.67 -5.26 -4.47
CA THR A 43 15.06 -5.10 -3.15
C THR A 43 13.55 -4.87 -3.25
N THR A 44 13.12 -4.04 -4.22
CA THR A 44 11.72 -3.78 -4.53
C THR A 44 10.99 -5.06 -4.94
N THR A 45 11.59 -5.85 -5.85
CA THR A 45 11.01 -7.13 -6.31
C THR A 45 10.89 -8.15 -5.19
N LEU A 46 11.93 -8.29 -4.37
CA LEU A 46 11.94 -9.23 -3.24
C LEU A 46 10.87 -8.89 -2.20
N ALA A 47 10.70 -7.61 -1.90
CA ALA A 47 9.65 -7.19 -0.96
C ALA A 47 8.23 -7.44 -1.51
N ALA A 48 7.99 -7.17 -2.79
CA ALA A 48 6.72 -7.50 -3.44
C ALA A 48 6.41 -9.00 -3.36
N ALA A 49 7.41 -9.85 -3.63
CA ALA A 49 7.27 -11.30 -3.54
C ALA A 49 7.02 -11.76 -2.09
N GLY A 50 7.74 -11.21 -1.11
CA GLY A 50 7.52 -11.47 0.31
C GLY A 50 6.10 -11.13 0.75
N GLY A 51 5.62 -9.96 0.36
CA GLY A 51 4.26 -9.50 0.65
C GLY A 51 3.18 -10.39 0.04
N ALA A 52 3.34 -10.77 -1.24
CA ALA A 52 2.44 -11.69 -1.92
C ALA A 52 2.33 -13.04 -1.21
N ILE A 53 3.48 -13.65 -0.90
CA ILE A 53 3.53 -14.98 -0.25
C ILE A 53 2.89 -14.91 1.14
N ALA A 54 3.26 -13.92 1.96
CA ALA A 54 2.76 -13.79 3.31
C ALA A 54 1.24 -13.52 3.35
N ALA A 55 0.74 -12.64 2.48
CA ALA A 55 -0.70 -12.39 2.36
C ALA A 55 -1.47 -13.61 1.87
N THR A 56 -0.91 -14.37 0.91
CA THR A 56 -1.50 -15.64 0.43
C THR A 56 -1.63 -16.65 1.56
N VAL A 57 -0.56 -16.83 2.33
CA VAL A 57 -0.55 -17.77 3.45
C VAL A 57 -1.57 -17.37 4.52
N LEU A 58 -1.53 -16.10 4.95
CA LEU A 58 -2.43 -15.64 6.01
C LEU A 58 -3.90 -15.64 5.57
N SER A 59 -4.22 -15.16 4.36
CA SER A 59 -5.59 -15.18 3.85
C SER A 59 -6.11 -16.61 3.69
N THR A 60 -5.27 -17.57 3.27
CA THR A 60 -5.63 -18.97 3.19
C THR A 60 -5.92 -19.57 4.57
N ILE A 61 -5.12 -19.23 5.58
CA ILE A 61 -5.33 -19.71 6.96
C ILE A 61 -6.64 -19.14 7.54
N THR A 62 -6.93 -17.89 7.29
CA THR A 62 -8.09 -17.19 7.89
C THR A 62 -9.40 -17.46 7.18
N SER A 63 -9.41 -17.61 5.85
CA SER A 63 -10.63 -17.82 5.05
C SER A 63 -10.77 -19.21 4.46
N GLY A 64 -9.77 -20.07 4.64
CA GLY A 64 -9.75 -21.44 4.10
C GLY A 64 -9.44 -21.52 2.60
N LYS A 65 -9.27 -20.40 1.91
CA LYS A 65 -8.95 -20.32 0.47
C LYS A 65 -8.03 -19.13 0.20
N PRO A 66 -7.15 -19.22 -0.82
CA PRO A 66 -6.39 -18.06 -1.29
C PRO A 66 -7.37 -16.97 -1.79
N ASP A 67 -7.23 -15.75 -1.28
CA ASP A 67 -8.00 -14.60 -1.72
C ASP A 67 -7.16 -13.76 -2.68
N LEU A 68 -7.61 -13.63 -3.94
CA LEU A 68 -6.89 -12.90 -4.97
C LEU A 68 -6.75 -11.41 -4.61
N THR A 69 -7.76 -10.80 -3.99
CA THR A 69 -7.70 -9.40 -3.56
C THR A 69 -6.63 -9.21 -2.49
N MET A 70 -6.57 -10.12 -1.52
CA MET A 70 -5.54 -10.09 -0.48
C MET A 70 -4.14 -10.36 -1.03
N ILE A 71 -4.00 -11.23 -2.03
CA ILE A 71 -2.72 -11.48 -2.71
C ILE A 71 -2.24 -10.20 -3.41
N ILE A 72 -3.12 -9.54 -4.17
CA ILE A 72 -2.81 -8.28 -4.86
C ILE A 72 -2.43 -7.19 -3.85
N ASN A 73 -3.22 -7.02 -2.80
CA ASN A 73 -2.92 -6.08 -1.72
C ASN A 73 -1.61 -6.43 -1.00
N GLY A 74 -1.28 -7.72 -0.88
CA GLY A 74 0.00 -8.21 -0.34
C GLY A 74 1.20 -7.80 -1.19
N ILE A 75 1.10 -7.88 -2.52
CA ILE A 75 2.12 -7.39 -3.45
C ILE A 75 2.34 -5.89 -3.22
N LEU A 76 1.25 -5.11 -3.22
CA LEU A 76 1.31 -3.66 -3.03
C LEU A 76 1.83 -3.28 -1.64
N ALA A 77 1.38 -3.99 -0.59
CA ALA A 77 1.87 -3.80 0.77
C ALA A 77 3.37 -4.07 0.89
N GLY A 78 3.87 -5.10 0.20
CA GLY A 78 5.30 -5.38 0.11
C GLY A 78 6.07 -4.26 -0.57
N LEU A 79 5.56 -3.73 -1.68
CA LEU A 79 6.14 -2.58 -2.39
C LEU A 79 6.17 -1.33 -1.50
N VAL A 80 5.07 -1.01 -0.83
CA VAL A 80 5.00 0.11 0.11
C VAL A 80 5.98 -0.06 1.27
N SER A 81 6.04 -1.26 1.84
CA SER A 81 6.89 -1.58 2.99
C SER A 81 8.39 -1.42 2.71
N ILE A 82 8.83 -1.53 1.46
CA ILE A 82 10.25 -1.38 1.10
C ILE A 82 10.56 0.01 0.56
N THR A 83 9.58 0.78 0.12
CA THR A 83 9.79 2.03 -0.61
C THR A 83 10.73 2.99 0.10
N ALA A 84 10.55 3.22 1.40
CA ALA A 84 11.40 4.13 2.15
C ALA A 84 12.81 3.55 2.44
N GLY A 85 12.97 2.24 2.40
CA GLY A 85 14.22 1.54 2.75
C GLY A 85 14.86 0.77 1.60
N CYS A 86 14.43 0.97 0.36
CA CYS A 86 14.86 0.14 -0.78
C CYS A 86 16.37 0.24 -1.08
N GLY A 87 17.01 1.35 -0.74
CA GLY A 87 18.45 1.59 -0.89
C GLY A 87 19.31 1.17 0.32
N ASN A 88 18.69 0.94 1.49
CA ASN A 88 19.42 0.68 2.73
C ASN A 88 18.97 -0.56 3.50
N MET A 89 18.48 -1.58 2.81
CA MET A 89 18.18 -2.90 3.37
C MET A 89 18.87 -4.02 2.62
N THR A 90 19.30 -5.06 3.32
CA THR A 90 19.78 -6.28 2.68
C THR A 90 18.68 -6.96 1.87
N PHE A 91 19.01 -7.82 0.92
CA PHE A 91 18.02 -8.57 0.14
C PHE A 91 17.09 -9.41 1.03
N ALA A 92 17.62 -10.06 2.06
CA ALA A 92 16.81 -10.79 3.04
C ALA A 92 15.94 -9.86 3.88
N GLY A 93 16.47 -8.72 4.32
CA GLY A 93 15.72 -7.69 5.04
C GLY A 93 14.59 -7.11 4.21
N SER A 94 14.81 -6.89 2.92
CA SER A 94 13.79 -6.41 1.99
C SER A 94 12.65 -7.41 1.83
N TRP A 95 12.97 -8.68 1.65
CA TRP A 95 11.97 -9.75 1.57
C TRP A 95 11.15 -9.83 2.86
N LEU A 96 11.80 -9.79 4.03
CA LEU A 96 11.14 -9.82 5.34
C LEU A 96 10.28 -8.57 5.57
N ALA A 97 10.75 -7.38 5.21
CA ALA A 97 9.96 -6.15 5.33
C ALA A 97 8.67 -6.25 4.53
N GLY A 98 8.77 -6.75 3.29
CA GLY A 98 7.60 -7.02 2.46
C GLY A 98 6.69 -8.11 3.03
N ALA A 99 7.25 -9.20 3.53
CA ALA A 99 6.47 -10.29 4.12
C ALA A 99 5.65 -9.82 5.34
N VAL A 100 6.26 -9.05 6.23
CA VAL A 100 5.55 -8.43 7.36
C VAL A 100 4.46 -7.48 6.88
N GLY A 101 4.74 -6.66 5.84
CA GLY A 101 3.72 -5.81 5.21
C GLY A 101 2.53 -6.61 4.67
N GLY A 102 2.80 -7.76 4.03
CA GLY A 102 1.76 -8.68 3.56
C GLY A 102 0.89 -9.27 4.68
N LEU A 103 1.47 -9.54 5.86
CA LEU A 103 0.68 -9.93 7.04
C LEU A 103 -0.14 -8.76 7.58
N ILE A 104 0.47 -7.58 7.68
CA ILE A 104 -0.17 -6.36 8.19
C ILE A 104 -1.39 -6.00 7.35
N VAL A 105 -1.31 -6.03 6.02
CA VAL A 105 -2.42 -5.60 5.16
C VAL A 105 -3.65 -6.49 5.33
N VAL A 106 -3.48 -7.81 5.45
CA VAL A 106 -4.62 -8.74 5.67
C VAL A 106 -5.32 -8.43 6.99
N VAL A 107 -4.54 -8.18 8.05
CA VAL A 107 -5.09 -7.81 9.36
C VAL A 107 -5.72 -6.42 9.34
N ALA A 108 -5.10 -5.45 8.67
CA ALA A 108 -5.59 -4.07 8.59
C ALA A 108 -6.92 -3.98 7.85
N VAL A 109 -7.07 -4.64 6.70
CA VAL A 109 -8.35 -4.70 5.97
C VAL A 109 -9.44 -5.28 6.86
N ALA A 110 -9.21 -6.44 7.49
CA ALA A 110 -10.19 -7.06 8.37
C ALA A 110 -10.55 -6.19 9.59
N ALA A 111 -9.57 -5.43 10.13
CA ALA A 111 -9.80 -4.54 11.25
C ALA A 111 -10.63 -3.31 10.86
N LEU A 112 -10.39 -2.71 9.70
CA LEU A 112 -11.16 -1.57 9.19
C LEU A 112 -12.59 -1.98 8.85
N ASP A 113 -12.78 -3.11 8.18
CA ASP A 113 -14.10 -3.67 7.87
C ASP A 113 -14.90 -3.90 9.15
N SER A 114 -14.28 -4.51 10.17
CA SER A 114 -14.95 -4.75 11.46
C SER A 114 -15.24 -3.46 12.24
N ALA A 115 -14.49 -2.40 12.01
CA ALA A 115 -14.74 -1.07 12.57
C ALA A 115 -15.80 -0.27 11.79
N GLY A 116 -16.31 -0.78 10.67
CA GLY A 116 -17.24 -0.08 9.79
C GLY A 116 -16.60 1.07 9.01
N ILE A 117 -15.28 1.03 8.81
CA ILE A 117 -14.53 2.01 8.02
C ILE A 117 -14.41 1.48 6.59
N ASP A 118 -14.93 2.24 5.65
CA ASP A 118 -14.96 1.89 4.24
C ASP A 118 -13.57 2.06 3.59
N ASP A 119 -12.94 0.94 3.24
CA ASP A 119 -11.66 0.87 2.50
C ASP A 119 -11.79 -0.17 1.37
N PRO A 120 -12.64 0.09 0.35
CA PRO A 120 -13.13 -0.92 -0.59
C PRO A 120 -12.05 -1.61 -1.42
N VAL A 121 -10.92 -0.94 -1.64
CA VAL A 121 -9.77 -1.50 -2.37
C VAL A 121 -8.54 -1.72 -1.49
N GLY A 122 -8.67 -1.51 -0.18
CA GLY A 122 -7.56 -1.61 0.76
C GLY A 122 -6.54 -0.48 0.64
N ALA A 123 -6.94 0.69 0.13
CA ALA A 123 -6.03 1.79 -0.14
C ALA A 123 -5.37 2.32 1.14
N PHE A 124 -6.15 2.56 2.20
CA PHE A 124 -5.60 2.99 3.48
C PHE A 124 -4.79 1.87 4.17
N SER A 125 -5.29 0.64 4.12
CA SER A 125 -4.58 -0.53 4.66
C SER A 125 -3.21 -0.71 4.02
N VAL A 126 -3.12 -0.58 2.68
CA VAL A 126 -1.87 -0.72 1.93
C VAL A 126 -0.97 0.51 2.12
N HIS A 127 -1.47 1.72 1.85
CA HIS A 127 -0.60 2.91 1.79
C HIS A 127 -0.42 3.60 3.15
N GLY A 128 -1.48 3.68 3.97
CA GLY A 128 -1.41 4.27 5.30
C GLY A 128 -0.71 3.34 6.29
N VAL A 129 -1.30 2.16 6.55
CA VAL A 129 -0.79 1.26 7.59
C VAL A 129 0.56 0.65 7.23
N CYS A 130 0.70 0.07 6.01
CA CYS A 130 1.98 -0.49 5.59
C CYS A 130 3.03 0.59 5.27
N GLY A 131 2.62 1.84 4.99
CA GLY A 131 3.54 2.97 4.84
C GLY A 131 4.20 3.35 6.17
N VAL A 132 3.45 3.36 7.26
CA VAL A 132 4.02 3.53 8.61
C VAL A 132 5.01 2.41 8.91
N TRP A 133 4.63 1.15 8.63
CA TRP A 133 5.54 0.02 8.78
C TRP A 133 6.82 0.19 7.95
N GLY A 134 6.68 0.51 6.64
CA GLY A 134 7.81 0.69 5.70
C GLY A 134 8.77 1.80 6.11
N THR A 135 8.26 2.84 6.79
CA THR A 135 9.09 3.91 7.36
C THR A 135 9.81 3.43 8.62
N VAL A 136 9.08 2.82 9.55
CA VAL A 136 9.62 2.40 10.85
C VAL A 136 10.61 1.23 10.73
N VAL A 137 10.41 0.33 9.76
CA VAL A 137 11.30 -0.83 9.56
C VAL A 137 12.74 -0.46 9.23
N ILE A 138 12.98 0.72 8.65
CA ILE A 138 14.33 1.27 8.45
C ILE A 138 15.04 1.43 9.79
N GLY A 139 14.33 1.97 10.77
CA GLY A 139 14.85 2.11 12.13
C GLY A 139 15.13 0.79 12.84
N LEU A 140 14.57 -0.32 12.36
CA LEU A 140 14.82 -1.67 12.88
C LEU A 140 15.94 -2.39 12.12
N TRP A 141 15.88 -2.44 10.79
CA TRP A 141 16.70 -3.31 9.94
C TRP A 141 17.60 -2.57 8.94
N GLY A 142 17.57 -1.25 8.91
CA GLY A 142 18.40 -0.47 8.03
C GLY A 142 19.89 -0.85 8.15
N VAL A 143 20.60 -0.89 7.03
CA VAL A 143 22.05 -1.11 6.96
C VAL A 143 22.72 0.10 6.34
N ASP A 144 23.97 0.36 6.73
CA ASP A 144 24.78 1.43 6.17
C ASP A 144 25.51 0.99 4.89
N GLY A 145 25.79 1.93 4.02
CA GLY A 145 26.70 1.73 2.90
C GLY A 145 26.15 1.01 1.68
N MET A 146 24.84 0.75 1.62
CA MET A 146 24.22 0.13 0.43
C MET A 146 23.89 1.17 -0.65
N ASP A 147 23.57 2.39 -0.22
CA ASP A 147 23.27 3.54 -1.07
C ASP A 147 23.83 4.81 -0.38
N PRO A 148 24.73 5.59 -1.03
CA PRO A 148 25.26 6.82 -0.47
C PRO A 148 24.17 7.84 -0.20
N GLY A 149 23.93 8.13 1.08
CA GLY A 149 22.86 9.04 1.51
C GLY A 149 21.58 8.37 1.98
N ALA A 150 21.53 7.03 1.95
CA ALA A 150 20.42 6.29 2.57
C ALA A 150 20.36 6.51 4.09
N ALA A 151 19.17 6.37 4.64
CA ALA A 151 18.93 6.55 6.08
C ALA A 151 19.67 5.50 6.92
N GLY A 152 20.37 5.91 7.92
CA GLY A 152 21.34 5.20 8.74
C GLY A 152 20.97 3.81 9.28
N ILE A 153 21.86 3.28 10.12
CA ILE A 153 21.83 1.89 10.64
C ILE A 153 20.66 1.69 11.61
N GLY A 154 19.88 0.63 11.41
CA GLY A 154 18.78 0.24 12.27
C GLY A 154 19.22 -0.41 13.59
N LEU A 155 18.29 -0.49 14.54
CA LEU A 155 18.48 -1.01 15.89
C LEU A 155 19.12 -2.42 15.90
N LEU A 156 18.64 -3.34 15.05
CA LEU A 156 19.10 -4.72 15.01
C LEU A 156 20.47 -4.88 14.35
N ASN A 157 20.94 -3.84 13.67
CA ASN A 157 22.24 -3.79 13.03
C ASN A 157 23.26 -2.92 13.80
N GLY A 158 22.94 -2.56 15.05
CA GLY A 158 23.85 -1.83 15.92
C GLY A 158 23.73 -0.30 15.90
N GLY A 159 22.77 0.28 15.16
CA GLY A 159 22.54 1.72 15.07
C GLY A 159 21.85 2.36 16.28
N GLY A 160 21.40 1.54 17.24
CA GLY A 160 20.69 2.03 18.44
C GLY A 160 19.25 2.44 18.15
N ILE A 161 18.57 2.89 19.24
CA ILE A 161 17.13 3.21 19.19
C ILE A 161 16.82 4.54 18.45
N SER A 162 17.82 5.40 18.28
CA SER A 162 17.63 6.77 17.76
C SER A 162 16.98 6.77 16.38
N GLN A 163 17.49 5.95 15.45
CA GLN A 163 16.93 5.86 14.09
C GLN A 163 15.47 5.40 14.09
N PHE A 164 15.14 4.42 14.94
CA PHE A 164 13.76 3.97 15.10
C PHE A 164 12.83 5.10 15.57
N LEU A 165 13.25 5.86 16.58
CA LEU A 165 12.45 6.97 17.10
C LEU A 165 12.31 8.11 16.08
N ILE A 166 13.35 8.41 15.30
CA ILE A 166 13.30 9.42 14.24
C ILE A 166 12.29 9.01 13.15
N GLN A 167 12.33 7.76 12.72
CA GLN A 167 11.40 7.24 11.72
C GLN A 167 9.95 7.23 12.24
N ALA A 168 9.74 6.81 13.48
CA ALA A 168 8.41 6.84 14.11
C ALA A 168 7.87 8.27 14.27
N LEU A 169 8.73 9.21 14.68
CA LEU A 169 8.37 10.63 14.77
C LEU A 169 8.02 11.21 13.40
N GLY A 170 8.81 10.90 12.37
CA GLY A 170 8.55 11.31 11.00
C GLY A 170 7.20 10.79 10.49
N ALA A 171 6.94 9.50 10.66
CA ALA A 171 5.66 8.89 10.29
C ALA A 171 4.47 9.54 11.02
N ALA A 172 4.60 9.80 12.33
CA ALA A 172 3.59 10.48 13.12
C ALA A 172 3.36 11.93 12.66
N ALA A 173 4.43 12.68 12.38
CA ALA A 173 4.34 14.07 11.92
C ALA A 173 3.62 14.17 10.57
N TYR A 174 3.99 13.33 9.58
CA TYR A 174 3.30 13.29 8.29
C TYR A 174 1.85 12.83 8.43
N GLY A 175 1.59 11.82 9.26
CA GLY A 175 0.24 11.33 9.52
C GLY A 175 -0.67 12.42 10.09
N ILE A 176 -0.22 13.11 11.15
CA ILE A 176 -0.98 14.20 11.77
C ILE A 176 -1.20 15.35 10.78
N TRP A 177 -0.14 15.76 10.06
CA TRP A 177 -0.25 16.81 9.05
C TRP A 177 -1.29 16.47 7.98
N THR A 178 -1.21 15.27 7.43
CA THR A 178 -2.13 14.80 6.38
C THR A 178 -3.57 14.77 6.88
N VAL A 179 -3.82 14.18 8.05
CA VAL A 179 -5.18 14.11 8.60
C VAL A 179 -5.76 15.50 8.82
N VAL A 180 -4.99 16.41 9.45
CA VAL A 180 -5.47 17.77 9.74
C VAL A 180 -5.74 18.56 8.46
N THR A 181 -4.78 18.56 7.53
CA THR A 181 -4.93 19.33 6.28
C THR A 181 -6.03 18.78 5.38
N CYS A 182 -6.15 17.46 5.23
CA CYS A 182 -7.23 16.84 4.47
C CYS A 182 -8.59 17.10 5.12
N TRP A 183 -8.69 17.00 6.46
CA TRP A 183 -9.93 17.30 7.15
C TRP A 183 -10.37 18.76 6.91
N ILE A 184 -9.45 19.73 7.03
CA ILE A 184 -9.75 21.14 6.73
C ILE A 184 -10.19 21.31 5.28
N ALA A 185 -9.47 20.70 4.33
CA ALA A 185 -9.81 20.78 2.92
C ALA A 185 -11.21 20.23 2.64
N TRP A 186 -11.57 19.08 3.21
CA TRP A 186 -12.89 18.49 3.06
C TRP A 186 -14.00 19.35 3.67
N GLN A 187 -13.76 20.03 4.83
CA GLN A 187 -14.73 20.96 5.39
C GLN A 187 -14.97 22.16 4.46
N ILE A 188 -13.91 22.70 3.87
CA ILE A 188 -14.01 23.81 2.91
C ILE A 188 -14.78 23.39 1.66
N ILE A 189 -14.40 22.26 1.05
CA ILE A 189 -15.08 21.74 -0.14
C ILE A 189 -16.56 21.44 0.15
N GLY A 190 -16.85 20.76 1.24
CA GLY A 190 -18.23 20.47 1.64
C GLY A 190 -19.08 21.72 1.87
N GLY A 191 -18.46 22.78 2.41
CA GLY A 191 -19.13 24.09 2.58
C GLY A 191 -19.46 24.77 1.26
N PHE A 192 -18.60 24.64 0.24
CA PHE A 192 -18.85 25.23 -1.09
C PHE A 192 -19.88 24.46 -1.93
N PHE A 193 -19.89 23.14 -1.81
CA PHE A 193 -20.73 22.27 -2.65
C PHE A 193 -21.99 21.72 -1.96
N GLY A 194 -22.24 22.13 -0.70
CA GLY A 194 -23.41 21.67 0.05
C GLY A 194 -23.31 20.23 0.56
N GLY A 195 -22.09 19.68 0.60
CA GLY A 195 -21.78 18.32 1.02
C GLY A 195 -20.69 17.70 0.15
N ILE A 196 -20.16 16.56 0.59
CA ILE A 196 -19.13 15.80 -0.14
C ILE A 196 -19.60 14.38 -0.51
N ARG A 197 -20.86 14.06 -0.24
CA ARG A 197 -21.49 12.79 -0.60
C ARG A 197 -22.64 13.04 -1.57
N VAL A 198 -22.81 12.11 -2.47
CA VAL A 198 -23.98 12.04 -3.33
C VAL A 198 -25.24 11.70 -2.53
N SER A 199 -26.42 11.87 -3.10
CA SER A 199 -27.66 11.48 -2.46
C SER A 199 -27.75 9.95 -2.32
N GLU A 200 -28.52 9.47 -1.33
CA GLU A 200 -28.76 8.04 -1.13
C GLU A 200 -29.40 7.37 -2.36
N ALA A 201 -30.20 8.13 -3.11
CA ALA A 201 -30.81 7.65 -4.35
C ALA A 201 -29.77 7.42 -5.45
N GLU A 202 -28.81 8.34 -5.62
CA GLU A 202 -27.71 8.20 -6.59
C GLU A 202 -26.74 7.09 -6.18
N GLU A 203 -26.43 6.95 -4.87
CA GLU A 203 -25.60 5.86 -4.35
C GLU A 203 -26.25 4.49 -4.62
N THR A 204 -27.57 4.38 -4.46
CA THR A 204 -28.31 3.15 -4.74
C THR A 204 -28.44 2.85 -6.23
N GLN A 205 -28.59 3.88 -7.07
CA GLN A 205 -28.65 3.74 -8.53
C GLN A 205 -27.30 3.32 -9.12
N GLY A 206 -26.20 3.74 -8.51
CA GLY A 206 -24.83 3.59 -9.00
C GLY A 206 -24.29 4.84 -9.67
N LEU A 207 -23.07 5.24 -9.26
CA LEU A 207 -22.43 6.46 -9.74
C LEU A 207 -21.97 6.38 -11.21
N ASP A 208 -21.77 5.20 -11.74
CA ASP A 208 -21.50 4.95 -13.14
C ASP A 208 -22.65 5.45 -14.04
N ILE A 209 -23.90 5.24 -13.61
CA ILE A 209 -25.08 5.76 -14.29
C ILE A 209 -25.29 7.24 -13.97
N GLY A 210 -25.27 7.61 -12.69
CA GLY A 210 -25.59 8.97 -12.25
C GLY A 210 -24.60 10.02 -12.70
N GLU A 211 -23.30 9.73 -12.61
CA GLU A 211 -22.21 10.67 -12.94
C GLU A 211 -21.73 10.56 -14.39
N HIS A 212 -21.72 9.35 -14.96
CA HIS A 212 -21.11 9.09 -16.26
C HIS A 212 -22.11 8.69 -17.36
N GLY A 213 -23.36 8.39 -17.00
CA GLY A 213 -24.39 7.96 -17.94
C GLY A 213 -24.06 6.64 -18.65
N MET A 214 -23.23 5.81 -18.04
CA MET A 214 -22.76 4.53 -18.58
C MET A 214 -22.84 3.45 -17.52
N GLU A 215 -23.26 2.25 -17.93
CA GLU A 215 -23.20 1.07 -17.06
C GLU A 215 -21.81 0.46 -17.12
N ALA A 216 -21.14 0.31 -15.96
CA ALA A 216 -19.83 -0.33 -15.87
C ALA A 216 -19.91 -1.83 -16.23
N TYR A 217 -21.06 -2.47 -16.00
CA TYR A 217 -21.32 -3.88 -16.29
C TYR A 217 -22.70 -4.08 -16.94
N PRO A 218 -22.84 -3.74 -18.23
CA PRO A 218 -24.16 -3.71 -18.90
C PRO A 218 -24.85 -5.09 -18.99
N ASP A 219 -24.08 -6.19 -18.89
CA ASP A 219 -24.62 -7.56 -18.89
C ASP A 219 -25.20 -8.01 -17.53
N PHE A 220 -25.10 -7.16 -16.52
CA PHE A 220 -25.71 -7.33 -15.20
C PHE A 220 -27.08 -6.65 -15.16
N ALA A 221 -28.03 -7.16 -15.93
CA ALA A 221 -29.41 -6.76 -15.75
C ALA A 221 -29.85 -7.16 -14.33
N SER A 222 -30.23 -6.17 -13.51
CA SER A 222 -30.96 -6.42 -12.27
C SER A 222 -32.26 -7.14 -12.59
N SER A 223 -32.29 -8.45 -12.35
CA SER A 223 -33.51 -9.26 -12.42
C SER A 223 -34.40 -8.98 -11.22
#